data_8ae42dc8bad859444b5d10d6b801a413
#
_entry.id   8ae42dc8bad859444b5d10d6b801a413
#
_cell.length_a   1.000
_cell.length_b   1.000
_cell.length_c   1.000
_cell.angle_alpha   90.00
_cell.angle_beta   90.00
_cell.angle_gamma   90.00
#
_symmetry.space_group_name_H-M   'P 1'
#
loop_
_entity.id
_entity.type
_entity.pdbx_description
1 polymer ?
#
loop_
_entity_poly.entity_id
_entity_poly.type
_entity_poly.pdbx_seq_one_letter_code
_entity_poly.pdbx_strand_id
1 'polypeptide(L)'
;MSVRPVLATAAGAAALLLGVVAPTATAADPSETITVDKTGRVATDGTVSLSGTYRCTKGTGPVFVSSSVHQKSDSVLYGVGGTLAQCDGAEHRWENSSKVSSEQLVPGTAHVEAALLELRPQGGLPLPYLHATRNQDVTLAAK
;
A
#
# COMPACT_ATOMS: atom_id res chain seq x y z
N MET A 1 54.25 -23.58 61.33
CA MET A 1 54.25 -23.54 59.86
C MET A 1 52.85 -23.16 59.38
N SER A 2 52.69 -22.02 58.85
CA SER A 2 51.39 -21.35 58.55
C SER A 2 50.86 -21.82 57.21
N VAL A 3 49.65 -22.34 57.23
CA VAL A 3 48.89 -22.59 55.97
C VAL A 3 47.85 -21.54 55.85
N ARG A 4 47.95 -20.72 54.79
CA ARG A 4 46.97 -19.67 54.44
C ARG A 4 45.91 -20.26 53.53
N PRO A 5 44.61 -20.05 53.78
CA PRO A 5 43.57 -20.35 52.82
C PRO A 5 43.42 -19.22 51.82
N VAL A 6 43.37 -19.56 50.54
CA VAL A 6 43.07 -18.67 49.43
C VAL A 6 41.56 -18.56 49.28
N LEU A 7 41.03 -17.39 49.47
CA LEU A 7 39.61 -17.05 49.17
C LEU A 7 39.48 -16.82 47.66
N ALA A 8 38.75 -17.70 46.99
CA ALA A 8 38.33 -17.52 45.62
C ALA A 8 37.02 -16.74 45.61
N THR A 9 37.07 -15.50 45.11
CA THR A 9 35.89 -14.67 44.81
C THR A 9 35.36 -15.05 43.43
N ALA A 10 34.19 -15.67 43.41
CA ALA A 10 33.44 -15.89 42.18
C ALA A 10 32.68 -14.60 41.81
N ALA A 11 33.10 -13.95 40.76
CA ALA A 11 32.38 -12.84 40.18
C ALA A 11 31.27 -13.40 39.27
N GLY A 12 30.02 -13.28 39.70
CA GLY A 12 28.86 -13.60 38.89
C GLY A 12 28.59 -12.50 37.87
N ALA A 13 28.78 -12.80 36.59
CA ALA A 13 28.35 -11.96 35.53
C ALA A 13 26.84 -12.15 35.29
N ALA A 14 26.01 -11.19 35.71
CA ALA A 14 24.62 -11.15 35.36
C ALA A 14 24.49 -10.64 33.93
N ALA A 15 24.25 -11.51 32.96
CA ALA A 15 23.90 -11.14 31.60
C ALA A 15 22.46 -10.64 31.56
N LEU A 16 22.28 -9.36 31.46
CA LEU A 16 21.00 -8.73 31.14
C LEU A 16 20.67 -8.99 29.66
N LEU A 17 19.81 -9.97 29.39
CA LEU A 17 19.20 -10.18 28.10
C LEU A 17 18.15 -9.08 27.89
N LEU A 18 18.56 -8.00 27.25
CA LEU A 18 17.63 -7.01 26.67
C LEU A 18 16.92 -7.68 25.50
N GLY A 19 15.73 -8.18 25.74
CA GLY A 19 14.85 -8.67 24.70
C GLY A 19 14.45 -7.52 23.81
N VAL A 20 15.03 -7.44 22.61
CA VAL A 20 14.58 -6.54 21.56
C VAL A 20 13.25 -7.10 21.07
N VAL A 21 12.14 -6.52 21.51
CA VAL A 21 10.82 -6.78 20.92
C VAL A 21 10.82 -6.09 19.57
N ALA A 22 11.16 -6.83 18.53
CA ALA A 22 10.96 -6.33 17.17
C ALA A 22 9.45 -6.14 16.93
N PRO A 23 9.02 -4.98 16.39
CA PRO A 23 7.63 -4.83 15.99
C PRO A 23 7.32 -5.91 14.94
N THR A 24 6.36 -6.77 15.24
CA THR A 24 5.85 -7.73 14.27
C THR A 24 5.13 -6.92 13.20
N ALA A 25 5.75 -6.78 12.03
CA ALA A 25 5.04 -6.31 10.86
C ALA A 25 3.90 -7.30 10.60
N THR A 26 2.65 -6.85 10.73
CA THR A 26 1.49 -7.63 10.30
C THR A 26 1.64 -7.84 8.80
N ALA A 27 1.95 -9.08 8.39
CA ALA A 27 1.93 -9.44 6.98
C ALA A 27 0.52 -9.16 6.45
N ALA A 28 0.42 -8.44 5.31
CA ALA A 28 -0.84 -8.27 4.61
C ALA A 28 -1.46 -9.64 4.36
N ASP A 29 -2.76 -9.78 4.56
CA ASP A 29 -3.48 -11.01 4.30
C ASP A 29 -3.22 -11.43 2.84
N PRO A 30 -2.62 -12.60 2.57
CA PRO A 30 -2.30 -13.04 1.22
C PRO A 30 -3.54 -13.21 0.32
N SER A 31 -4.73 -13.23 0.91
CA SER A 31 -6.01 -13.24 0.19
C SER A 31 -6.42 -11.86 -0.32
N GLU A 32 -5.78 -10.78 0.13
CA GLU A 32 -6.08 -9.40 -0.25
C GLU A 32 -4.88 -8.77 -0.95
N THR A 33 -5.02 -8.54 -2.25
CA THR A 33 -3.94 -8.04 -3.09
C THR A 33 -4.44 -6.99 -4.06
N ILE A 34 -3.57 -6.08 -4.44
CA ILE A 34 -3.78 -5.14 -5.54
C ILE A 34 -2.50 -5.03 -6.36
N THR A 35 -2.65 -5.00 -7.68
CA THR A 35 -1.56 -4.76 -8.62
C THR A 35 -1.87 -3.56 -9.49
N VAL A 36 -0.85 -3.00 -10.09
CA VAL A 36 -0.94 -1.95 -11.10
C VAL A 36 -0.22 -2.44 -12.34
N ASP A 37 -0.82 -2.29 -13.51
CA ASP A 37 -0.16 -2.60 -14.78
C ASP A 37 1.02 -1.65 -15.02
N LYS A 38 2.08 -2.13 -15.65
CA LYS A 38 3.30 -1.35 -15.91
C LYS A 38 3.09 -0.17 -16.86
N THR A 39 1.97 -0.17 -17.60
CA THR A 39 1.62 0.86 -18.56
C THR A 39 0.24 1.39 -18.27
N GLY A 40 0.15 2.70 -18.05
CA GLY A 40 -1.09 3.47 -18.07
C GLY A 40 -1.21 4.24 -19.39
N ARG A 41 -2.26 5.04 -19.53
CA ARG A 41 -2.50 5.85 -20.72
C ARG A 41 -2.84 7.28 -20.36
N VAL A 42 -2.40 8.20 -21.18
CA VAL A 42 -2.79 9.60 -21.11
C VAL A 42 -3.20 10.09 -22.49
N ALA A 43 -4.42 10.61 -22.60
CA ALA A 43 -4.94 11.18 -23.83
C ALA A 43 -4.60 12.67 -23.93
N THR A 44 -4.67 13.20 -25.14
CA THR A 44 -4.41 14.64 -25.41
C THR A 44 -5.37 15.58 -24.71
N ASP A 45 -6.56 15.10 -24.35
CA ASP A 45 -7.57 15.88 -23.60
C ASP A 45 -7.34 15.86 -22.07
N GLY A 46 -6.27 15.20 -21.60
CA GLY A 46 -5.93 15.02 -20.20
C GLY A 46 -6.61 13.83 -19.52
N THR A 47 -7.30 12.96 -20.26
CA THR A 47 -7.86 11.73 -19.68
C THR A 47 -6.74 10.74 -19.38
N VAL A 48 -6.63 10.34 -18.11
CA VAL A 48 -5.68 9.32 -17.64
C VAL A 48 -6.43 8.05 -17.32
N SER A 49 -5.90 6.90 -17.74
CA SER A 49 -6.44 5.59 -17.42
C SER A 49 -5.36 4.71 -16.80
N LEU A 50 -5.68 4.09 -15.67
CA LEU A 50 -4.84 3.13 -14.97
C LEU A 50 -5.60 1.84 -14.79
N SER A 51 -4.89 0.73 -14.75
CA SER A 51 -5.48 -0.61 -14.62
C SER A 51 -4.58 -1.56 -13.85
N GLY A 52 -5.14 -2.71 -13.49
CA GLY A 52 -4.43 -3.76 -12.78
C GLY A 52 -5.38 -4.87 -12.38
N THR A 53 -4.98 -5.63 -11.38
CA THR A 53 -5.81 -6.70 -10.79
C THR A 53 -5.97 -6.48 -9.29
N TYR A 54 -6.99 -7.08 -8.71
CA TYR A 54 -7.18 -7.10 -7.27
C TYR A 54 -7.83 -8.40 -6.84
N ARG A 55 -7.66 -8.71 -5.56
CA ARG A 55 -8.37 -9.77 -4.84
C ARG A 55 -8.73 -9.26 -3.47
N CYS A 56 -9.96 -9.47 -3.04
CA CYS A 56 -10.43 -9.14 -1.70
C CYS A 56 -11.52 -10.09 -1.23
N THR A 57 -11.69 -10.14 0.08
CA THR A 57 -12.78 -10.83 0.75
C THR A 57 -13.81 -9.83 1.24
N LYS A 58 -15.04 -10.28 1.51
CA LYS A 58 -16.12 -9.40 1.99
C LYS A 58 -15.73 -8.68 3.28
N GLY A 59 -15.92 -7.37 3.28
CA GLY A 59 -15.84 -6.51 4.45
C GLY A 59 -17.22 -6.21 5.06
N THR A 60 -17.26 -5.29 5.99
CA THR A 60 -18.50 -4.79 6.63
C THR A 60 -19.14 -3.63 5.87
N GLY A 61 -18.41 -3.03 4.95
CA GLY A 61 -18.85 -1.93 4.08
C GLY A 61 -18.39 -2.11 2.65
N PRO A 62 -18.74 -1.16 1.77
CA PRO A 62 -18.32 -1.21 0.37
C PRO A 62 -16.79 -1.02 0.26
N VAL A 63 -16.18 -1.82 -0.63
CA VAL A 63 -14.75 -1.76 -0.95
C VAL A 63 -14.57 -1.14 -2.33
N PHE A 64 -13.63 -0.21 -2.46
CA PHE A 64 -13.30 0.46 -3.71
C PHE A 64 -11.85 0.23 -4.07
N VAL A 65 -11.58 0.14 -5.37
CA VAL A 65 -10.23 0.28 -5.90
C VAL A 65 -10.00 1.76 -6.18
N SER A 66 -9.23 2.43 -5.36
CA SER A 66 -8.82 3.82 -5.57
C SER A 66 -7.45 3.88 -6.21
N SER A 67 -7.21 4.88 -7.03
CA SER A 67 -5.90 5.12 -7.62
C SER A 67 -5.60 6.60 -7.75
N SER A 68 -4.32 6.93 -7.68
CA SER A 68 -3.78 8.27 -7.90
C SER A 68 -2.46 8.19 -8.64
N VAL A 69 -2.06 9.28 -9.26
CA VAL A 69 -0.84 9.38 -10.04
C VAL A 69 -0.18 10.73 -9.84
N HIS A 70 1.15 10.74 -9.86
CA HIS A 70 1.94 11.97 -9.95
C HIS A 70 3.14 11.77 -10.86
N GLN A 71 3.64 12.87 -11.41
CA GLN A 71 4.87 12.91 -12.21
C GLN A 71 5.85 13.90 -11.61
N LYS A 72 7.14 13.68 -11.86
CA LYS A 72 8.24 14.50 -11.35
C LYS A 72 8.27 14.53 -9.81
N SER A 73 9.00 15.47 -9.24
CA SER A 73 9.05 15.71 -7.79
C SER A 73 7.87 16.51 -7.26
N ASP A 74 6.81 16.69 -8.05
CA ASP A 74 5.61 17.36 -7.60
C ASP A 74 4.91 16.53 -6.54
N SER A 75 4.63 17.18 -5.42
CA SER A 75 3.86 16.58 -4.32
C SER A 75 2.36 16.51 -4.60
N VAL A 76 1.93 16.87 -5.81
CA VAL A 76 0.52 16.87 -6.19
C VAL A 76 0.11 15.51 -6.72
N LEU A 77 -0.74 14.83 -5.97
CA LEU A 77 -1.37 13.58 -6.35
C LEU A 77 -2.68 13.87 -7.09
N TYR A 78 -2.79 13.34 -8.30
CA TYR A 78 -4.02 13.42 -9.08
C TYR A 78 -4.82 12.14 -8.90
N GLY A 79 -6.03 12.24 -8.36
CA GLY A 79 -6.94 11.11 -8.24
C GLY A 79 -7.39 10.60 -9.62
N VAL A 80 -7.26 9.29 -9.84
CA VAL A 80 -7.68 8.64 -11.09
C VAL A 80 -8.82 7.67 -10.78
N GLY A 81 -9.95 8.23 -10.38
CA GLY A 81 -11.18 7.50 -10.17
C GLY A 81 -11.17 6.48 -9.02
N GLY A 82 -12.26 5.75 -8.92
CA GLY A 82 -12.45 4.66 -7.98
C GLY A 82 -13.52 3.70 -8.52
N THR A 83 -13.24 2.41 -8.49
CA THR A 83 -14.15 1.35 -8.95
C THR A 83 -14.62 0.54 -7.77
N LEU A 84 -15.92 0.24 -7.69
CA LEU A 84 -16.48 -0.65 -6.68
C LEU A 84 -15.91 -2.07 -6.88
N ALA A 85 -15.29 -2.61 -5.83
CA ALA A 85 -14.68 -3.92 -5.87
C ALA A 85 -15.69 -5.03 -5.60
N GLN A 86 -15.51 -6.17 -6.27
CA GLN A 86 -16.19 -7.42 -5.97
C GLN A 86 -15.31 -8.27 -5.07
N CYS A 87 -15.62 -8.31 -3.77
CA CYS A 87 -14.84 -9.04 -2.79
C CYS A 87 -15.42 -10.44 -2.57
N ASP A 88 -15.12 -11.34 -3.48
CA ASP A 88 -15.57 -12.73 -3.50
C ASP A 88 -14.41 -13.75 -3.35
N GLY A 89 -13.21 -13.24 -3.07
CA GLY A 89 -11.99 -14.05 -2.97
C GLY A 89 -11.33 -14.39 -4.31
N ALA A 90 -11.98 -14.13 -5.43
CA ALA A 90 -11.41 -14.33 -6.76
C ALA A 90 -10.62 -13.09 -7.22
N GLU A 91 -9.73 -13.28 -8.19
CA GLU A 91 -9.02 -12.18 -8.84
C GLU A 91 -9.93 -11.51 -9.87
N HIS A 92 -9.94 -10.17 -9.84
CA HIS A 92 -10.66 -9.32 -10.77
C HIS A 92 -9.73 -8.27 -11.38
N ARG A 93 -10.09 -7.80 -12.57
CA ARG A 93 -9.46 -6.64 -13.20
C ARG A 93 -10.13 -5.36 -12.69
N TRP A 94 -9.33 -4.31 -12.57
CA TRP A 94 -9.82 -2.95 -12.35
C TRP A 94 -9.28 -2.02 -13.42
N GLU A 95 -10.06 -1.01 -13.75
CA GLU A 95 -9.67 0.11 -14.58
C GLU A 95 -10.30 1.38 -14.02
N ASN A 96 -9.46 2.36 -13.72
CA ASN A 96 -9.88 3.69 -13.29
C ASN A 96 -9.49 4.70 -14.34
N SER A 97 -10.35 5.68 -14.56
CA SER A 97 -10.11 6.76 -15.51
C SER A 97 -10.61 8.07 -14.95
N SER A 98 -9.87 9.15 -15.19
CA SER A 98 -10.24 10.51 -14.77
C SER A 98 -9.64 11.53 -15.71
N LYS A 99 -10.32 12.66 -15.84
CA LYS A 99 -9.80 13.79 -16.59
C LYS A 99 -8.99 14.69 -15.66
N VAL A 100 -7.70 14.80 -15.97
CA VAL A 100 -6.76 15.73 -15.35
C VAL A 100 -6.43 16.80 -16.38
N SER A 101 -6.07 18.01 -15.96
CA SER A 101 -5.66 19.04 -16.93
C SER A 101 -4.52 18.53 -17.80
N SER A 102 -4.64 18.73 -19.12
CA SER A 102 -3.71 18.19 -20.13
C SER A 102 -2.26 18.65 -19.99
N GLU A 103 -2.02 19.68 -19.19
CA GLU A 103 -0.68 20.21 -18.93
C GLU A 103 0.00 19.58 -17.70
N GLN A 104 -0.73 18.81 -16.91
CA GLN A 104 -0.25 18.29 -15.62
C GLN A 104 0.35 16.89 -15.72
N LEU A 105 -0.14 16.08 -16.63
CA LEU A 105 0.37 14.73 -16.90
C LEU A 105 0.65 14.58 -18.40
N VAL A 106 1.82 14.03 -18.70
CA VAL A 106 2.28 13.82 -20.07
C VAL A 106 2.76 12.37 -20.24
N PRO A 107 2.86 11.85 -21.49
CA PRO A 107 3.47 10.55 -21.71
C PRO A 107 4.87 10.46 -21.07
N GLY A 108 5.17 9.33 -20.45
CA GLY A 108 6.43 9.07 -19.76
C GLY A 108 6.25 8.42 -18.40
N THR A 109 7.32 8.35 -17.63
CA THR A 109 7.30 7.76 -16.29
C THR A 109 6.41 8.55 -15.33
N ALA A 110 5.58 7.84 -14.58
CA ALA A 110 4.72 8.37 -13.53
C ALA A 110 4.71 7.43 -12.33
N HIS A 111 4.51 7.96 -11.15
CA HIS A 111 4.34 7.17 -9.93
C HIS A 111 2.86 6.99 -9.65
N VAL A 112 2.43 5.74 -9.42
CA VAL A 112 1.04 5.37 -9.15
C VAL A 112 0.91 4.80 -7.76
N GLU A 113 -0.08 5.26 -7.04
CA GLU A 113 -0.55 4.69 -5.79
C GLU A 113 -1.94 4.12 -6.01
N ALA A 114 -2.13 2.84 -5.68
CA ALA A 114 -3.42 2.16 -5.75
C ALA A 114 -3.74 1.49 -4.42
N ALA A 115 -5.02 1.44 -4.06
CA ALA A 115 -5.46 0.85 -2.81
C ALA A 115 -6.83 0.18 -2.92
N LEU A 116 -7.00 -0.90 -2.18
CA LEU A 116 -8.31 -1.43 -1.81
C LEU A 116 -8.77 -0.72 -0.54
N LEU A 117 -9.76 0.11 -0.65
CA LEU A 117 -10.28 0.97 0.40
C LEU A 117 -11.71 0.56 0.76
N GLU A 118 -11.93 0.10 1.97
CA GLU A 118 -13.25 -0.16 2.52
C GLU A 118 -13.75 1.07 3.31
N LEU A 119 -15.00 1.41 3.13
CA LEU A 119 -15.70 2.38 3.96
C LEU A 119 -16.49 1.64 5.04
N ARG A 120 -15.89 1.49 6.22
CA ARG A 120 -16.51 0.80 7.36
C ARG A 120 -17.44 1.74 8.12
N PRO A 121 -18.71 1.35 8.31
CA PRO A 121 -19.61 2.14 9.14
C PRO A 121 -19.20 2.03 10.61
N GLN A 122 -18.89 3.17 11.22
CA GLN A 122 -18.62 3.27 12.66
C GLN A 122 -19.39 4.46 13.23
N GLY A 123 -20.37 4.16 14.09
CA GLY A 123 -21.16 5.21 14.74
C GLY A 123 -21.92 6.11 13.76
N GLY A 124 -22.35 5.59 12.61
CA GLY A 124 -23.03 6.31 11.54
C GLY A 124 -22.10 7.03 10.56
N LEU A 125 -20.77 6.95 10.73
CA LEU A 125 -19.78 7.53 9.83
C LEU A 125 -19.05 6.43 9.05
N PRO A 126 -18.89 6.58 7.71
CA PRO A 126 -18.07 5.69 6.92
C PRO A 126 -16.58 6.03 7.12
N LEU A 127 -15.85 5.19 7.85
CA LEU A 127 -14.41 5.36 8.07
C LEU A 127 -13.59 4.54 7.07
N PRO A 128 -12.52 5.11 6.52
CA PRO A 128 -11.67 4.41 5.57
C PRO A 128 -10.81 3.34 6.27
N TYR A 129 -10.76 2.15 5.67
CA TYR A 129 -9.87 1.06 6.07
C TYR A 129 -9.18 0.49 4.83
N LEU A 130 -7.85 0.43 4.88
CA LEU A 130 -7.04 -0.08 3.77
C LEU A 130 -6.84 -1.59 3.89
N HIS A 131 -7.30 -2.34 2.90
CA HIS A 131 -7.09 -3.79 2.79
C HIS A 131 -5.75 -4.13 2.14
N ALA A 132 -5.41 -3.45 1.06
CA ALA A 132 -4.16 -3.62 0.34
C ALA A 132 -3.77 -2.32 -0.34
N THR A 133 -2.46 -2.10 -0.51
CA THR A 133 -1.90 -0.94 -1.22
C THR A 133 -0.81 -1.37 -2.18
N ARG A 134 -0.63 -0.60 -3.25
CA ARG A 134 0.46 -0.78 -4.20
C ARG A 134 0.96 0.57 -4.68
N ASN A 135 2.26 0.77 -4.57
CA ASN A 135 2.97 1.94 -5.08
C ASN A 135 3.99 1.45 -6.10
N GLN A 136 3.97 2.01 -7.29
CA GLN A 136 4.96 1.66 -8.31
C GLN A 136 5.05 2.71 -9.40
N ASP A 137 6.18 2.72 -10.10
CA ASP A 137 6.36 3.48 -11.32
C ASP A 137 5.72 2.75 -12.50
N VAL A 138 5.05 3.52 -13.34
CA VAL A 138 4.44 3.07 -14.58
C VAL A 138 4.88 3.98 -15.73
N THR A 139 4.72 3.51 -16.95
CA THR A 139 4.86 4.34 -18.15
C THR A 139 3.48 4.78 -18.62
N LEU A 140 3.22 6.07 -18.65
CA LEU A 140 2.03 6.61 -19.32
C LEU A 140 2.29 6.67 -20.82
N ALA A 141 1.57 5.85 -21.57
CA ALA A 141 1.61 5.89 -23.03
C ALA A 141 0.59 6.89 -23.56
N ALA A 142 0.91 7.57 -24.65
CA ALA A 142 -0.06 8.39 -25.39
C ALA A 142 -1.20 7.51 -25.92
N LYS A 143 -2.43 8.03 -25.84
CA LYS A 143 -3.63 7.37 -26.38
C LYS A 143 -3.99 7.96 -27.72
#